data_4b254f18f3c09fa097f24f364212c0a4
#
_entry.id   4b254f18f3c09fa097f24f364212c0a4
#
_cell.length_a   1.000
_cell.length_b   1.000
_cell.length_c   1.000
_cell.angle_alpha   90.00
_cell.angle_beta   90.00
_cell.angle_gamma   90.00
#
_symmetry.space_group_name_H-M   'P 1'
#
loop_
_entity.id
_entity.type
_entity.pdbx_description
1 polymer ?
#
loop_
_entity_poly.entity_id
_entity_poly.type
_entity_poly.pdbx_seq_one_letter_code
_entity_poly.pdbx_strand_id
1 'polypeptide(L)'
;MKKILTAVATVAALSANPAVAEESFELQTKGFLTWYAGFAKQNNTVYTTGGVNTPTALTPGSGRLSGYDKASLITDGEVDFVGTYKFNEDNKLSFFMSIDIVRDEVNVDLSYFKWDGKAGRFIVGNSKNVSNMMAVTAPDAGTLGIQDTTATDLIALPYGFAVNPATYSIIDNDTAKVSYISPEMGGLQLGATVMPSDAGLSSGDAFYVSEKTRLKYGANVAALYTKDFGKTVLSVSANYAYAKPTFKGMSYSGTDVEEKNVHQYGGGISIQRGNLTVGGSVNVVNTSDEIGRHFNIGGRSLAKGVSWDFGVGYNFGPLETSMSMIQSRANSFFEKGKKDVYTLGLLAVRYHITKGLSVYGEGGYINFNSARQDDDYSNDSPLFTIGVTVRF
;
A
#
# COMPACT_ATOMS: atom_id res chain seq x y z
N MET A 1 1.97 -11.75 -25.59
CA MET A 1 3.36 -11.81 -25.14
C MET A 1 4.37 -11.34 -26.20
N LYS A 2 4.49 -11.94 -27.41
CA LYS A 2 5.45 -11.47 -28.44
C LYS A 2 5.37 -9.98 -28.75
N LYS A 3 4.17 -9.39 -28.84
CA LYS A 3 3.97 -7.96 -29.14
C LYS A 3 4.42 -7.00 -28.02
N ILE A 4 4.36 -7.43 -26.74
CA ILE A 4 4.81 -6.64 -25.60
C ILE A 4 6.34 -6.62 -25.52
N LEU A 5 7.00 -7.76 -25.72
CA LEU A 5 8.45 -7.84 -25.80
C LEU A 5 9.01 -7.00 -26.98
N THR A 6 8.29 -6.97 -28.10
CA THR A 6 8.67 -6.12 -29.25
C THR A 6 8.55 -4.64 -28.92
N ALA A 7 7.53 -4.20 -28.17
CA ALA A 7 7.37 -2.81 -27.75
C ALA A 7 8.50 -2.36 -26.80
N VAL A 8 8.89 -3.18 -25.83
CA VAL A 8 10.01 -2.88 -24.91
C VAL A 8 11.34 -2.82 -25.67
N ALA A 9 11.58 -3.76 -26.58
CA ALA A 9 12.78 -3.76 -27.42
C ALA A 9 12.83 -2.57 -28.41
N THR A 10 11.68 -2.12 -28.92
CA THR A 10 11.59 -0.98 -29.83
C THR A 10 11.84 0.35 -29.11
N VAL A 11 11.40 0.50 -27.87
CA VAL A 11 11.68 1.70 -27.05
C VAL A 11 13.18 1.80 -26.73
N ALA A 12 13.83 0.70 -26.42
CA ALA A 12 15.28 0.66 -26.22
C ALA A 12 16.08 0.99 -27.50
N ALA A 13 15.57 0.60 -28.67
CA ALA A 13 16.23 0.84 -29.95
C ALA A 13 16.05 2.29 -30.49
N LEU A 14 14.97 2.97 -30.14
CA LEU A 14 14.70 4.35 -30.59
C LEU A 14 15.50 5.43 -29.86
N SER A 15 16.16 5.10 -28.74
CA SER A 15 17.00 6.04 -27.98
C SER A 15 18.50 5.88 -28.21
N ALA A 16 18.93 4.93 -29.01
CA ALA A 16 20.33 4.68 -29.33
C ALA A 16 20.85 5.58 -30.47
N ASN A 17 21.01 6.88 -30.20
CA ASN A 17 21.94 7.70 -30.98
C ASN A 17 23.30 7.59 -30.28
N PRO A 18 24.35 7.07 -30.93
CA PRO A 18 25.68 6.97 -30.33
C PRO A 18 26.40 8.32 -30.41
N ALA A 19 25.91 9.33 -29.76
CA ALA A 19 26.78 10.40 -29.31
C ALA A 19 27.42 9.89 -28.01
N VAL A 20 28.73 9.69 -27.99
CA VAL A 20 29.51 9.34 -26.81
C VAL A 20 29.34 10.48 -25.80
N ALA A 21 28.26 10.43 -25.05
CA ALA A 21 28.08 11.24 -23.83
C ALA A 21 28.94 10.58 -22.74
N GLU A 22 29.51 11.35 -21.85
CA GLU A 22 30.18 10.83 -20.64
C GLU A 22 29.18 9.94 -19.90
N GLU A 23 29.27 8.64 -20.13
CA GLU A 23 28.46 7.64 -19.47
C GLU A 23 28.84 7.64 -18.00
N SER A 24 27.93 8.02 -17.13
CA SER A 24 28.17 8.00 -15.68
C SER A 24 27.26 6.99 -14.99
N PHE A 25 27.85 6.11 -14.22
CA PHE A 25 27.13 5.23 -13.29
C PHE A 25 27.28 5.80 -11.88
N GLU A 26 26.16 5.93 -11.18
CA GLU A 26 26.08 6.38 -9.80
C GLU A 26 25.35 5.33 -8.97
N LEU A 27 25.96 4.93 -7.85
CA LEU A 27 25.30 4.07 -6.85
C LEU A 27 25.01 4.90 -5.60
N GLN A 28 23.77 4.93 -5.19
CA GLN A 28 23.30 5.58 -3.97
C GLN A 28 22.71 4.55 -3.03
N THR A 29 23.00 4.70 -1.74
CA THR A 29 22.30 4.00 -0.66
C THR A 29 21.49 5.01 0.09
N LYS A 30 20.23 4.70 0.34
CA LYS A 30 19.29 5.51 1.12
C LYS A 30 18.59 4.59 2.09
N GLY A 31 17.89 5.16 3.05
CA GLY A 31 17.10 4.34 3.91
C GLY A 31 16.58 5.08 5.12
N PHE A 32 15.87 4.34 5.92
CA PHE A 32 15.48 4.80 7.25
C PHE A 32 15.51 3.63 8.23
N LEU A 33 15.63 3.99 9.50
CA LEU A 33 15.46 3.06 10.60
C LEU A 33 14.67 3.77 11.68
N THR A 34 13.58 3.17 12.08
CA THR A 34 12.66 3.68 13.09
C THR A 34 12.61 2.71 14.27
N TRP A 35 12.78 3.22 15.48
CA TRP A 35 12.49 2.52 16.72
C TRP A 35 11.34 3.22 17.40
N TYR A 36 10.34 2.47 17.82
CA TYR A 36 9.26 3.03 18.60
C TYR A 36 8.77 2.10 19.70
N ALA A 37 8.42 2.72 20.83
CA ALA A 37 7.64 2.07 21.85
C ALA A 37 6.16 2.28 21.56
N GLY A 38 5.42 1.20 21.44
CA GLY A 38 3.99 1.20 21.22
C GLY A 38 3.26 0.72 22.47
N PHE A 39 2.12 1.35 22.76
CA PHE A 39 1.24 1.02 23.86
C PHE A 39 -0.18 0.88 23.32
N ALA A 40 -0.79 -0.26 23.57
CA ALA A 40 -2.20 -0.50 23.23
C ALA A 40 -2.87 -1.25 24.37
N LYS A 41 -4.16 -1.00 24.57
CA LYS A 41 -4.98 -1.73 25.53
C LYS A 41 -6.20 -2.28 24.80
N GLN A 42 -6.10 -3.53 24.39
CA GLN A 42 -7.19 -4.21 23.72
C GLN A 42 -8.36 -4.44 24.69
N ASN A 43 -9.56 -4.17 24.21
CA ASN A 43 -10.76 -4.37 25.03
C ASN A 43 -11.25 -5.81 24.96
N ASN A 44 -10.98 -6.54 23.87
CA ASN A 44 -11.43 -7.90 23.68
C ASN A 44 -10.28 -8.88 23.45
N THR A 45 -10.49 -10.12 23.84
CA THR A 45 -9.67 -11.25 23.41
C THR A 45 -10.26 -11.81 22.13
N VAL A 46 -9.52 -11.78 21.04
CA VAL A 46 -10.05 -12.17 19.73
C VAL A 46 -9.40 -13.44 19.18
N TYR A 47 -10.15 -14.18 18.37
CA TYR A 47 -9.57 -15.19 17.52
C TYR A 47 -8.77 -14.50 16.41
N THR A 48 -7.56 -14.96 16.20
CA THR A 48 -6.70 -14.49 15.10
C THR A 48 -6.40 -15.64 14.14
N THR A 49 -6.03 -15.32 12.91
CA THR A 49 -5.41 -16.30 12.03
C THR A 49 -4.05 -16.65 12.62
N GLY A 50 -3.92 -17.83 13.20
CA GLY A 50 -2.62 -18.30 13.68
C GLY A 50 -1.60 -18.31 12.56
N GLY A 51 -0.46 -17.63 12.78
CA GLY A 51 0.78 -17.64 12.00
C GLY A 51 0.64 -17.53 10.47
N VAL A 52 1.39 -16.67 9.93
CA VAL A 52 1.43 -16.10 8.57
C VAL A 52 1.37 -17.09 7.38
N ASN A 53 1.31 -18.40 7.54
CA ASN A 53 1.57 -19.33 6.43
C ASN A 53 0.67 -20.58 6.30
N THR A 54 -0.49 -20.66 6.92
CA THR A 54 -1.34 -21.84 6.67
C THR A 54 -2.75 -21.49 6.22
N PRO A 55 -3.09 -21.74 4.95
CA PRO A 55 -4.46 -21.65 4.45
C PRO A 55 -5.22 -22.96 4.77
N THR A 56 -5.14 -23.47 5.96
CA THR A 56 -5.86 -24.68 6.34
C THR A 56 -7.04 -24.32 7.22
N ALA A 57 -8.22 -24.50 6.61
CA ALA A 57 -9.53 -24.58 7.24
C ALA A 57 -9.85 -23.43 8.21
N LEU A 58 -10.97 -22.78 7.95
CA LEU A 58 -11.69 -21.86 8.85
C LEU A 58 -12.21 -22.56 10.12
N THR A 59 -11.39 -23.39 10.74
CA THR A 59 -11.60 -23.74 12.13
C THR A 59 -11.12 -22.56 12.95
N PRO A 60 -11.89 -22.08 13.96
CA PRO A 60 -11.39 -21.13 14.93
C PRO A 60 -10.06 -21.66 15.42
N GLY A 61 -8.99 -21.06 14.91
CA GLY A 61 -7.63 -21.54 15.14
C GLY A 61 -7.36 -21.51 16.62
N SER A 62 -6.64 -22.45 17.06
CA SER A 62 -6.11 -22.66 18.40
C SER A 62 -5.21 -21.51 18.87
N GLY A 63 -5.74 -20.31 19.00
CA GLY A 63 -4.99 -19.16 19.43
C GLY A 63 -5.89 -18.01 19.84
N ARG A 64 -6.42 -18.05 21.06
CA ARG A 64 -6.78 -16.81 21.74
C ARG A 64 -5.50 -16.10 22.07
N LEU A 65 -5.21 -14.99 21.40
CA LEU A 65 -4.13 -14.12 21.81
C LEU A 65 -4.62 -13.25 22.97
N SER A 66 -4.44 -13.73 24.18
CA SER A 66 -4.44 -12.89 25.37
C SER A 66 -3.04 -12.27 25.50
N GLY A 67 -2.89 -10.99 25.43
CA GLY A 67 -1.65 -10.36 25.86
C GLY A 67 -1.02 -9.27 25.03
N TYR A 68 -1.73 -8.66 24.11
CA TYR A 68 -1.26 -7.43 23.43
C TYR A 68 -1.44 -6.16 24.28
N ASP A 69 -1.80 -6.27 25.55
CA ASP A 69 -2.11 -5.13 26.43
C ASP A 69 -0.89 -4.39 26.94
N LYS A 70 0.26 -4.48 26.32
CA LYS A 70 1.49 -3.98 26.95
C LYS A 70 2.35 -3.22 25.95
N ALA A 71 3.34 -2.55 26.51
CA ALA A 71 4.35 -1.87 25.74
C ALA A 71 5.12 -2.85 24.86
N SER A 72 5.22 -2.52 23.59
CA SER A 72 6.08 -3.22 22.61
C SER A 72 7.14 -2.27 22.13
N LEU A 73 8.38 -2.74 21.98
CA LEU A 73 9.43 -2.03 21.26
C LEU A 73 9.52 -2.64 19.86
N ILE A 74 9.31 -1.82 18.85
CA ILE A 74 9.23 -2.26 17.46
C ILE A 74 10.31 -1.53 16.67
N THR A 75 10.96 -2.28 15.79
CA THR A 75 11.89 -1.77 14.79
C THR A 75 11.24 -1.89 13.42
N ASP A 76 11.30 -0.82 12.65
CA ASP A 76 10.87 -0.74 11.27
C ASP A 76 11.92 0.00 10.47
N GLY A 77 12.32 -0.52 9.33
CA GLY A 77 13.36 0.10 8.54
C GLY A 77 13.45 -0.45 7.13
N GLU A 78 14.07 0.35 6.28
CA GLU A 78 14.26 0.04 4.87
C GLU A 78 15.60 0.54 4.41
N VAL A 79 16.30 -0.27 3.63
CA VAL A 79 17.56 0.11 2.96
C VAL A 79 17.38 -0.02 1.46
N ASP A 80 17.50 1.11 0.76
CA ASP A 80 17.40 1.22 -0.68
C ASP A 80 18.77 1.28 -1.33
N PHE A 81 18.96 0.48 -2.36
CA PHE A 81 20.08 0.55 -3.30
C PHE A 81 19.58 1.08 -4.64
N VAL A 82 20.14 2.20 -5.09
CA VAL A 82 19.75 2.84 -6.34
C VAL A 82 20.99 3.00 -7.22
N GLY A 83 21.13 2.11 -8.23
CA GLY A 83 22.13 2.25 -9.28
C GLY A 83 21.52 3.03 -10.45
N THR A 84 22.16 4.12 -10.87
CA THR A 84 21.68 4.94 -12.00
C THR A 84 22.74 5.06 -13.05
N TYR A 85 22.37 4.72 -14.27
CA TYR A 85 23.16 4.91 -15.48
C TYR A 85 22.57 6.07 -16.28
N LYS A 86 23.36 7.12 -16.51
CA LYS A 86 22.95 8.30 -17.28
C LYS A 86 23.50 8.18 -18.70
N PHE A 87 22.63 8.03 -19.68
CA PHE A 87 23.01 8.01 -21.10
C PHE A 87 23.20 9.43 -21.65
N ASN A 88 22.39 10.37 -21.18
CA ASN A 88 22.46 11.79 -21.46
C ASN A 88 21.59 12.56 -20.45
N GLU A 89 21.46 13.87 -20.60
CA GLU A 89 20.67 14.71 -19.68
C GLU A 89 19.20 14.27 -19.55
N ASP A 90 18.63 13.76 -20.65
CA ASP A 90 17.22 13.41 -20.75
C ASP A 90 16.91 11.94 -20.43
N ASN A 91 17.89 11.03 -20.53
CA ASN A 91 17.66 9.60 -20.48
C ASN A 91 18.50 8.94 -19.38
N LYS A 92 17.82 8.27 -18.45
CA LYS A 92 18.41 7.55 -17.32
C LYS A 92 17.78 6.17 -17.19
N LEU A 93 18.61 5.17 -16.92
CA LEU A 93 18.18 3.85 -16.48
C LEU A 93 18.61 3.67 -15.03
N SER A 94 17.67 3.41 -14.15
CA SER A 94 17.97 3.12 -12.76
C SER A 94 17.56 1.69 -12.42
N PHE A 95 18.36 1.03 -11.61
CA PHE A 95 18.02 -0.17 -10.88
C PHE A 95 17.70 0.23 -9.45
N PHE A 96 16.62 -0.28 -8.93
CA PHE A 96 16.17 -0.06 -7.56
C PHE A 96 15.99 -1.40 -6.86
N MET A 97 16.50 -1.52 -5.64
CA MET A 97 16.27 -2.65 -4.74
C MET A 97 16.07 -2.13 -3.33
N SER A 98 14.96 -2.47 -2.71
CA SER A 98 14.63 -2.17 -1.33
C SER A 98 14.67 -3.43 -0.48
N ILE A 99 15.28 -3.32 0.68
CA ILE A 99 15.36 -4.39 1.68
C ILE A 99 14.68 -3.89 2.94
N ASP A 100 13.56 -4.51 3.28
CA ASP A 100 12.85 -4.26 4.54
C ASP A 100 13.55 -4.94 5.71
N ILE A 101 13.66 -4.21 6.81
CA ILE A 101 14.12 -4.68 8.12
C ILE A 101 12.97 -4.46 9.10
N VAL A 102 12.08 -5.43 9.17
CA VAL A 102 10.90 -5.35 10.03
C VAL A 102 11.00 -6.40 11.13
N ARG A 103 11.02 -5.96 12.37
CA ARG A 103 11.21 -6.84 13.54
C ARG A 103 12.53 -7.62 13.42
N ASP A 104 12.47 -8.93 13.30
CA ASP A 104 13.64 -9.82 13.16
C ASP A 104 13.77 -10.40 11.75
N GLU A 105 12.98 -9.91 10.79
CA GLU A 105 12.97 -10.42 9.41
C GLU A 105 13.61 -9.42 8.46
N VAL A 106 14.33 -9.95 7.46
CA VAL A 106 14.94 -9.19 6.37
C VAL A 106 14.39 -9.74 5.06
N ASN A 107 13.66 -8.91 4.32
CA ASN A 107 13.03 -9.30 3.07
C ASN A 107 13.29 -8.27 1.97
N VAL A 108 13.38 -8.73 0.71
CA VAL A 108 13.37 -7.83 -0.43
C VAL A 108 11.92 -7.38 -0.66
N ASP A 109 11.64 -6.11 -0.43
CA ASP A 109 10.31 -5.52 -0.66
C ASP A 109 10.13 -5.17 -2.14
N LEU A 110 10.99 -4.32 -2.69
CA LEU A 110 10.89 -3.86 -4.08
C LEU A 110 12.17 -4.20 -4.86
N SER A 111 12.00 -4.51 -6.15
CA SER A 111 13.12 -4.74 -7.06
C SER A 111 12.68 -4.50 -8.50
N TYR A 112 13.16 -3.41 -9.11
CA TYR A 112 12.72 -3.02 -10.45
C TYR A 112 13.78 -2.21 -11.21
N PHE A 113 13.63 -2.18 -12.53
CA PHE A 113 14.29 -1.21 -13.40
C PHE A 113 13.33 -0.05 -13.72
N LYS A 114 13.90 1.15 -13.79
CA LYS A 114 13.19 2.38 -14.11
C LYS A 114 13.93 3.12 -15.21
N TRP A 115 13.24 3.38 -16.30
CA TRP A 115 13.70 4.29 -17.36
C TRP A 115 12.99 5.62 -17.25
N ASP A 116 13.75 6.70 -17.07
CA ASP A 116 13.26 8.08 -17.15
C ASP A 116 13.72 8.69 -18.48
N GLY A 117 12.80 9.26 -19.26
CA GLY A 117 13.06 9.90 -20.54
C GLY A 117 12.06 11.01 -20.89
N LYS A 118 12.26 11.72 -22.00
CA LYS A 118 11.31 12.76 -22.46
C LYS A 118 9.89 12.23 -22.69
N ALA A 119 9.77 10.98 -23.09
CA ALA A 119 8.49 10.33 -23.33
C ALA A 119 7.78 9.88 -22.02
N GLY A 120 8.39 10.08 -20.87
CA GLY A 120 7.87 9.67 -19.57
C GLY A 120 8.75 8.63 -18.89
N ARG A 121 8.15 7.93 -17.92
CA ARG A 121 8.81 6.93 -17.07
C ARG A 121 8.25 5.55 -17.33
N PHE A 122 9.12 4.58 -17.54
CA PHE A 122 8.79 3.15 -17.57
C PHE A 122 9.40 2.45 -16.36
N ILE A 123 8.65 1.55 -15.75
CA ILE A 123 9.08 0.75 -14.60
C ILE A 123 8.77 -0.70 -14.90
N VAL A 124 9.73 -1.60 -14.68
CA VAL A 124 9.59 -3.04 -14.92
C VAL A 124 10.17 -3.81 -13.74
N GLY A 125 9.37 -4.62 -13.11
CA GLY A 125 9.76 -5.45 -11.96
C GLY A 125 8.76 -5.41 -10.83
N ASN A 126 9.21 -5.76 -9.64
CA ASN A 126 8.42 -5.65 -8.42
C ASN A 126 8.43 -4.20 -7.91
N SER A 127 7.34 -3.51 -8.07
CA SER A 127 7.19 -2.08 -7.72
C SER A 127 5.78 -1.79 -7.25
N LYS A 128 5.56 -0.63 -6.64
CA LYS A 128 4.20 -0.11 -6.41
C LYS A 128 3.52 0.15 -7.76
N ASN A 129 2.21 0.04 -7.82
CA ASN A 129 1.42 0.37 -9.01
C ASN A 129 1.16 1.88 -9.16
N VAL A 130 0.68 2.31 -10.32
CA VAL A 130 0.42 3.74 -10.57
C VAL A 130 -0.69 4.32 -9.69
N SER A 131 -1.66 3.52 -9.23
CA SER A 131 -2.68 3.99 -8.29
C SER A 131 -2.09 4.37 -6.93
N ASN A 132 -1.10 3.59 -6.45
CA ASN A 132 -0.37 3.91 -5.23
C ASN A 132 0.57 5.11 -5.46
N MET A 133 1.39 5.07 -6.53
CA MET A 133 2.38 6.13 -6.82
C MET A 133 1.75 7.51 -7.07
N MET A 134 0.51 7.56 -7.53
CA MET A 134 -0.22 8.79 -7.89
C MET A 134 -1.38 9.07 -6.91
N ALA A 135 -1.45 8.38 -5.78
CA ALA A 135 -2.50 8.57 -4.79
C ALA A 135 -2.38 9.93 -4.10
N VAL A 136 -3.52 10.56 -3.89
CA VAL A 136 -3.67 11.73 -3.01
C VAL A 136 -4.57 11.29 -1.86
N THR A 137 -4.07 11.37 -0.63
CA THR A 137 -4.74 10.88 0.59
C THR A 137 -4.70 11.93 1.68
N ALA A 138 -5.26 11.63 2.84
CA ALA A 138 -5.15 12.46 4.04
C ALA A 138 -3.67 12.68 4.42
N PRO A 139 -3.29 13.88 4.92
CA PRO A 139 -1.95 14.12 5.43
C PRO A 139 -1.68 13.27 6.68
N ASP A 140 -0.43 12.79 6.81
CA ASP A 140 0.00 11.97 7.93
C ASP A 140 1.43 12.34 8.35
N ALA A 141 1.58 12.83 9.58
CA ALA A 141 2.89 13.15 10.17
C ALA A 141 3.45 11.98 10.99
N GLY A 142 2.67 10.93 11.15
CA GLY A 142 2.99 9.77 11.98
C GLY A 142 3.89 8.74 11.31
N THR A 143 4.03 7.62 11.97
CA THR A 143 4.74 6.42 11.51
C THR A 143 3.86 5.19 11.44
N LEU A 144 2.79 5.13 12.23
CA LEU A 144 1.82 4.04 12.15
C LEU A 144 1.12 4.00 10.80
N GLY A 145 0.93 5.19 10.19
CA GLY A 145 0.26 5.33 8.91
C GLY A 145 -1.26 5.23 9.01
N ILE A 146 -1.96 6.13 8.30
CA ILE A 146 -3.41 6.03 8.16
C ILE A 146 -3.81 5.05 7.04
N GLN A 147 -2.93 4.87 6.05
CA GLN A 147 -3.08 3.95 4.94
C GLN A 147 -2.20 2.72 5.17
N ASP A 148 -2.77 1.51 5.02
CA ASP A 148 -2.02 0.25 5.21
C ASP A 148 -1.21 0.23 6.51
N THR A 149 -1.90 0.54 7.60
CA THR A 149 -1.31 0.90 8.90
C THR A 149 -0.51 -0.22 9.55
N THR A 150 0.60 0.15 10.21
CA THR A 150 1.34 -0.74 11.12
C THR A 150 0.73 -0.79 12.54
N ALA A 151 -0.37 -0.08 12.81
CA ALA A 151 -1.08 -0.18 14.10
C ALA A 151 -1.55 -1.62 14.42
N THR A 152 -1.71 -2.48 13.40
CA THR A 152 -1.97 -3.93 13.55
C THR A 152 -0.81 -4.70 14.19
N ASP A 153 0.35 -4.07 14.37
CA ASP A 153 1.46 -4.63 15.14
C ASP A 153 1.24 -4.47 16.66
N LEU A 154 0.37 -3.57 17.06
CA LEU A 154 0.03 -3.27 18.44
C LEU A 154 -1.29 -3.88 18.89
N ILE A 155 -2.18 -4.19 17.94
CA ILE A 155 -3.52 -4.72 18.21
C ILE A 155 -3.86 -5.85 17.25
N ALA A 156 -4.44 -6.92 17.76
CA ALA A 156 -4.81 -8.08 16.97
C ALA A 156 -5.97 -7.78 16.01
N LEU A 157 -5.77 -8.09 14.74
CA LEU A 157 -6.83 -8.12 13.74
C LEU A 157 -7.72 -9.34 13.98
N PRO A 158 -9.04 -9.19 14.19
CA PRO A 158 -9.94 -10.31 14.39
C PRO A 158 -9.98 -11.25 13.18
N TYR A 159 -10.10 -12.54 13.44
CA TYR A 159 -10.16 -13.58 12.42
C TYR A 159 -11.31 -13.36 11.43
N GLY A 160 -10.97 -13.39 10.13
CA GLY A 160 -11.96 -13.27 9.06
C GLY A 160 -12.64 -11.89 8.98
N PHE A 161 -12.08 -10.87 9.61
CA PHE A 161 -12.57 -9.51 9.52
C PHE A 161 -12.33 -8.93 8.12
N ALA A 162 -13.38 -8.43 7.48
CA ALA A 162 -13.31 -7.85 6.16
C ALA A 162 -12.88 -6.38 6.23
N VAL A 163 -11.75 -6.03 5.61
CA VAL A 163 -11.22 -4.66 5.61
C VAL A 163 -10.53 -4.32 4.29
N ASN A 164 -10.68 -3.08 3.83
CA ASN A 164 -9.84 -2.48 2.81
C ASN A 164 -9.01 -1.39 3.49
N PRO A 165 -7.73 -1.65 3.82
CA PRO A 165 -6.94 -0.79 4.69
C PRO A 165 -6.38 0.45 4.00
N ALA A 166 -6.61 0.60 2.69
CA ALA A 166 -6.12 1.71 1.88
C ALA A 166 -7.19 2.27 0.95
N THR A 167 -7.00 3.51 0.53
CA THR A 167 -7.86 4.21 -0.43
C THR A 167 -7.27 4.29 -1.85
N TYR A 168 -6.17 3.58 -2.09
CA TYR A 168 -5.60 3.28 -3.41
C TYR A 168 -5.68 1.79 -3.71
N SER A 169 -5.41 1.39 -4.95
CA SER A 169 -5.48 -0.02 -5.34
C SER A 169 -4.30 -0.82 -4.78
N ILE A 170 -4.62 -1.95 -4.15
CA ILE A 170 -3.67 -2.95 -3.63
C ILE A 170 -3.72 -4.26 -4.40
N ILE A 171 -4.42 -4.31 -5.55
CA ILE A 171 -4.64 -5.55 -6.34
C ILE A 171 -3.32 -6.22 -6.72
N ASP A 172 -2.31 -5.43 -7.04
CA ASP A 172 -1.03 -5.85 -7.60
C ASP A 172 0.16 -5.37 -6.77
N ASN A 173 -0.04 -5.15 -5.48
CA ASN A 173 1.02 -4.68 -4.60
C ASN A 173 2.16 -5.71 -4.54
N ASP A 174 3.42 -5.22 -4.64
CA ASP A 174 4.66 -5.96 -4.50
C ASP A 174 4.77 -7.19 -5.42
N THR A 175 4.27 -7.09 -6.64
CA THR A 175 4.39 -8.13 -7.68
C THR A 175 5.07 -7.61 -8.93
N ALA A 176 5.55 -8.52 -9.77
CA ALA A 176 6.16 -8.15 -11.04
C ALA A 176 5.12 -7.55 -12.00
N LYS A 177 5.42 -6.35 -12.47
CA LYS A 177 4.56 -5.57 -13.34
C LYS A 177 5.34 -4.68 -14.29
N VAL A 178 4.63 -4.12 -15.25
CA VAL A 178 5.13 -3.05 -16.11
C VAL A 178 4.25 -1.83 -15.89
N SER A 179 4.87 -0.70 -15.56
CA SER A 179 4.18 0.57 -15.38
C SER A 179 4.74 1.64 -16.30
N TYR A 180 3.87 2.54 -16.69
CA TYR A 180 4.22 3.76 -17.43
C TYR A 180 3.58 4.96 -16.75
N ILE A 181 4.34 6.07 -16.65
CA ILE A 181 3.85 7.36 -16.18
C ILE A 181 4.25 8.40 -17.23
N SER A 182 3.27 9.16 -17.73
CA SER A 182 3.49 10.21 -18.72
C SER A 182 4.36 11.34 -18.16
N PRO A 183 4.98 12.15 -19.03
CA PRO A 183 5.45 13.47 -18.63
C PRO A 183 4.31 14.29 -18.03
N GLU A 184 4.66 15.32 -17.27
CA GLU A 184 3.70 16.30 -16.80
C GLU A 184 3.23 17.19 -17.95
N MET A 185 1.92 17.34 -18.06
CA MET A 185 1.23 18.11 -19.11
C MET A 185 0.36 19.18 -18.46
N GLY A 186 0.95 20.31 -18.10
CA GLY A 186 0.22 21.42 -17.46
C GLY A 186 -0.34 21.07 -16.07
N GLY A 187 0.38 20.25 -15.31
CA GLY A 187 0.01 19.74 -14.01
C GLY A 187 -0.63 18.35 -14.04
N LEU A 188 -1.05 17.83 -15.21
CA LEU A 188 -1.63 16.50 -15.37
C LEU A 188 -0.56 15.47 -15.69
N GLN A 189 -0.56 14.36 -14.96
CA GLN A 189 0.16 13.13 -15.27
C GLN A 189 -0.83 11.98 -15.39
N LEU A 190 -0.56 11.05 -16.31
CA LEU A 190 -1.33 9.83 -16.51
C LEU A 190 -0.44 8.62 -16.26
N GLY A 191 -0.98 7.59 -15.65
CA GLY A 191 -0.25 6.35 -15.36
C GLY A 191 -1.03 5.12 -15.79
N ALA A 192 -0.31 4.08 -16.17
CA ALA A 192 -0.86 2.76 -16.44
C ALA A 192 0.07 1.66 -15.92
N THR A 193 -0.49 0.62 -15.33
CA THR A 193 0.23 -0.58 -14.87
C THR A 193 -0.46 -1.81 -15.45
N VAL A 194 0.32 -2.81 -15.85
CA VAL A 194 -0.16 -4.15 -16.19
C VAL A 194 0.59 -5.19 -15.39
N MET A 195 -0.15 -6.12 -14.80
CA MET A 195 0.33 -7.22 -13.98
C MET A 195 -0.11 -8.55 -14.61
N PRO A 196 0.81 -9.44 -15.01
CA PRO A 196 0.42 -10.76 -15.54
C PRO A 196 -0.23 -11.64 -14.47
N SER A 197 0.35 -11.66 -13.27
CA SER A 197 -0.17 -12.41 -12.12
C SER A 197 0.26 -11.75 -10.81
N ASP A 198 -0.43 -12.07 -9.71
CA ASP A 198 -0.07 -11.67 -8.36
C ASP A 198 0.91 -12.63 -7.66
N ALA A 199 1.45 -13.60 -8.37
CA ALA A 199 2.53 -14.43 -7.89
C ALA A 199 3.79 -13.57 -7.71
N GLY A 200 4.31 -13.50 -6.48
CA GLY A 200 5.48 -12.70 -6.16
C GLY A 200 6.75 -13.20 -6.83
N LEU A 201 7.78 -12.34 -6.91
CA LEU A 201 9.11 -12.69 -7.45
C LEU A 201 9.76 -13.87 -6.73
N SER A 202 9.46 -14.06 -5.44
CA SER A 202 10.00 -15.14 -4.62
C SER A 202 9.59 -16.55 -5.09
N SER A 203 8.55 -16.67 -5.93
CA SER A 203 8.11 -17.94 -6.49
C SER A 203 8.80 -18.31 -7.81
N GLY A 204 9.63 -17.44 -8.38
CA GLY A 204 10.19 -17.60 -9.72
C GLY A 204 9.17 -17.46 -10.86
N ASP A 205 7.91 -17.22 -10.53
CA ASP A 205 6.75 -17.28 -11.43
C ASP A 205 6.23 -15.89 -11.84
N ALA A 206 7.06 -14.86 -11.76
CA ALA A 206 6.68 -13.46 -11.91
C ALA A 206 5.86 -13.13 -13.17
N PHE A 207 6.05 -13.89 -14.25
CA PHE A 207 5.31 -13.74 -15.50
C PHE A 207 4.48 -14.97 -15.87
N TYR A 208 4.36 -15.92 -14.97
CA TYR A 208 3.66 -17.18 -15.18
C TYR A 208 2.48 -17.32 -14.20
N VAL A 209 1.40 -17.89 -14.69
CA VAL A 209 0.24 -18.20 -13.84
C VAL A 209 0.48 -19.56 -13.20
N SER A 210 0.88 -19.57 -11.94
CA SER A 210 1.09 -20.78 -11.14
C SER A 210 -0.14 -21.15 -10.31
N GLU A 211 -0.08 -22.29 -9.62
CA GLU A 211 -1.11 -22.69 -8.65
C GLU A 211 -1.24 -21.70 -7.47
N LYS A 212 -0.20 -20.90 -7.20
CA LYS A 212 -0.18 -19.85 -6.17
C LYS A 212 -0.80 -18.54 -6.66
N THR A 213 -1.03 -18.39 -7.96
CA THR A 213 -1.64 -17.19 -8.54
C THR A 213 -3.11 -17.10 -8.12
N ARG A 214 -3.47 -16.03 -7.46
CA ARG A 214 -4.85 -15.73 -7.03
C ARG A 214 -5.55 -14.78 -8.00
N LEU A 215 -4.78 -13.80 -8.51
CA LEU A 215 -5.23 -12.83 -9.51
C LEU A 215 -4.33 -12.89 -10.73
N LYS A 216 -4.93 -12.70 -11.90
CA LYS A 216 -4.21 -12.60 -13.18
C LYS A 216 -4.76 -11.46 -14.03
N TYR A 217 -3.95 -11.05 -15.01
CA TYR A 217 -4.32 -10.00 -15.96
C TYR A 217 -4.76 -8.72 -15.27
N GLY A 218 -4.03 -8.35 -14.21
CA GLY A 218 -4.25 -7.09 -13.51
C GLY A 218 -3.91 -5.91 -14.39
N ALA A 219 -4.75 -4.89 -14.35
CA ALA A 219 -4.51 -3.60 -15.00
C ALA A 219 -4.90 -2.47 -14.04
N ASN A 220 -4.14 -1.39 -14.09
CA ASN A 220 -4.35 -0.23 -13.24
C ASN A 220 -4.09 1.02 -14.06
N VAL A 221 -4.98 2.00 -14.00
CA VAL A 221 -4.79 3.32 -14.61
C VAL A 221 -5.01 4.39 -13.55
N ALA A 222 -4.22 5.45 -13.61
CA ALA A 222 -4.33 6.57 -12.69
C ALA A 222 -4.10 7.90 -13.41
N ALA A 223 -4.67 8.94 -12.85
CA ALA A 223 -4.44 10.33 -13.21
C ALA A 223 -4.14 11.14 -11.95
N LEU A 224 -3.12 11.98 -12.00
CA LEU A 224 -2.77 12.94 -10.97
C LEU A 224 -2.73 14.32 -11.60
N TYR A 225 -3.49 15.25 -11.04
CA TYR A 225 -3.41 16.66 -11.39
C TYR A 225 -2.90 17.43 -10.19
N THR A 226 -1.80 18.17 -10.37
CA THR A 226 -1.24 19.07 -9.35
C THR A 226 -1.06 20.45 -9.95
N LYS A 227 -1.61 21.47 -9.29
CA LYS A 227 -1.54 22.84 -9.73
C LYS A 227 -1.19 23.78 -8.60
N ASP A 228 -0.13 24.55 -8.83
CA ASP A 228 0.28 25.64 -7.95
C ASP A 228 -0.43 26.93 -8.37
N PHE A 229 -1.15 27.54 -7.42
CA PHE A 229 -1.81 28.84 -7.51
C PHE A 229 -1.11 29.89 -6.62
N GLY A 230 0.21 29.77 -6.45
CA GLY A 230 1.03 30.65 -5.63
C GLY A 230 1.05 30.24 -4.16
N LYS A 231 0.11 30.68 -3.35
CA LYS A 231 0.05 30.28 -1.93
C LYS A 231 -0.74 29.00 -1.69
N THR A 232 -1.35 28.45 -2.74
CA THR A 232 -2.23 27.29 -2.64
C THR A 232 -1.82 26.25 -3.69
N VAL A 233 -1.56 25.03 -3.28
CA VAL A 233 -1.34 23.88 -4.15
C VAL A 233 -2.58 22.99 -4.07
N LEU A 234 -3.17 22.69 -5.21
CA LEU A 234 -4.25 21.71 -5.36
C LEU A 234 -3.69 20.43 -5.96
N SER A 235 -3.96 19.28 -5.34
CA SER A 235 -3.68 17.96 -5.91
C SER A 235 -4.97 17.15 -5.97
N VAL A 236 -5.23 16.52 -7.11
CA VAL A 236 -6.40 15.66 -7.32
C VAL A 236 -5.93 14.38 -7.99
N SER A 237 -6.35 13.23 -7.48
CA SER A 237 -6.08 11.94 -8.10
C SER A 237 -7.36 11.18 -8.41
N ALA A 238 -7.29 10.33 -9.45
CA ALA A 238 -8.32 9.36 -9.77
C ALA A 238 -7.65 8.09 -10.28
N ASN A 239 -8.21 6.93 -9.94
CA ASN A 239 -7.68 5.65 -10.40
C ASN A 239 -8.78 4.61 -10.63
N TYR A 240 -8.46 3.64 -11.48
CA TYR A 240 -9.24 2.45 -11.70
C TYR A 240 -8.31 1.25 -11.80
N ALA A 241 -8.68 0.14 -11.17
CA ALA A 241 -7.96 -1.10 -11.27
C ALA A 241 -8.89 -2.28 -11.53
N TYR A 242 -8.36 -3.26 -12.24
CA TYR A 242 -9.02 -4.49 -12.65
C TYR A 242 -8.11 -5.68 -12.44
N ALA A 243 -8.66 -6.80 -11.98
CA ALA A 243 -7.97 -8.09 -12.03
C ALA A 243 -8.97 -9.22 -12.18
N LYS A 244 -8.52 -10.33 -12.78
CA LYS A 244 -9.30 -11.55 -12.92
C LYS A 244 -8.87 -12.57 -11.88
N PRO A 245 -9.78 -13.10 -11.05
CA PRO A 245 -9.51 -14.22 -10.15
C PRO A 245 -9.15 -15.49 -10.93
N THR A 246 -8.32 -16.33 -10.32
CA THR A 246 -7.90 -17.62 -10.91
C THR A 246 -8.64 -18.81 -10.33
N PHE A 247 -9.44 -18.61 -9.28
CA PHE A 247 -10.07 -19.70 -8.55
C PHE A 247 -11.17 -20.36 -9.36
N LYS A 248 -11.00 -21.65 -9.56
CA LYS A 248 -12.07 -22.56 -9.97
C LYS A 248 -12.41 -23.46 -8.79
N GLY A 249 -13.64 -23.35 -8.29
CA GLY A 249 -14.25 -24.45 -7.55
C GLY A 249 -13.84 -24.67 -6.12
N MET A 250 -13.33 -23.71 -5.37
CA MET A 250 -13.27 -23.82 -3.92
C MET A 250 -14.42 -23.04 -3.27
N SER A 251 -15.59 -23.62 -3.28
CA SER A 251 -16.68 -23.20 -2.41
C SER A 251 -16.45 -23.72 -0.99
N TYR A 252 -16.46 -22.83 -0.04
CA TYR A 252 -16.52 -23.17 1.39
C TYR A 252 -17.82 -23.88 1.79
N SER A 253 -18.86 -23.75 0.93
CA SER A 253 -20.21 -24.27 1.15
C SER A 253 -20.63 -25.33 0.13
N GLY A 254 -19.72 -25.82 -0.76
CA GLY A 254 -20.07 -26.79 -1.78
C GLY A 254 -20.91 -26.24 -2.93
N THR A 255 -21.07 -24.91 -3.02
CA THR A 255 -21.76 -24.23 -4.14
C THR A 255 -20.74 -23.61 -5.09
N ASP A 256 -21.03 -23.58 -6.39
CA ASP A 256 -20.18 -22.94 -7.38
C ASP A 256 -19.95 -21.46 -7.04
N VAL A 257 -18.69 -21.07 -6.96
CA VAL A 257 -18.31 -19.67 -6.73
C VAL A 257 -18.57 -18.87 -7.99
N GLU A 258 -19.39 -17.83 -7.89
CA GLU A 258 -19.57 -16.87 -8.98
C GLU A 258 -18.24 -16.10 -9.20
N GLU A 259 -17.54 -16.40 -10.31
CA GLU A 259 -16.31 -15.73 -10.69
C GLU A 259 -16.59 -14.27 -11.10
N LYS A 260 -16.64 -13.35 -10.14
CA LYS A 260 -16.69 -11.91 -10.44
C LYS A 260 -15.29 -11.34 -10.47
N ASN A 261 -14.98 -10.62 -11.53
CA ASN A 261 -13.74 -9.86 -11.61
C ASN A 261 -13.67 -8.83 -10.47
N VAL A 262 -12.44 -8.50 -10.09
CA VAL A 262 -12.19 -7.44 -9.12
C VAL A 262 -12.10 -6.11 -9.86
N HIS A 263 -12.87 -5.14 -9.42
CA HIS A 263 -12.82 -3.76 -9.88
C HIS A 263 -12.59 -2.86 -8.68
N GLN A 264 -11.67 -1.92 -8.80
CA GLN A 264 -11.46 -0.86 -7.80
C GLN A 264 -11.56 0.50 -8.46
N TYR A 265 -12.16 1.44 -7.77
CA TYR A 265 -12.31 2.82 -8.19
C TYR A 265 -11.88 3.70 -7.03
N GLY A 266 -10.92 4.58 -7.24
CA GLY A 266 -10.44 5.45 -6.19
C GLY A 266 -10.15 6.86 -6.67
N GLY A 267 -10.02 7.76 -5.72
CA GLY A 267 -9.61 9.13 -5.99
C GLY A 267 -9.48 9.93 -4.71
N GLY A 268 -8.73 11.02 -4.79
CA GLY A 268 -8.49 11.88 -3.65
C GLY A 268 -8.25 13.32 -4.05
N ILE A 269 -8.34 14.19 -3.06
CA ILE A 269 -8.09 15.62 -3.18
C ILE A 269 -7.29 16.11 -1.98
N SER A 270 -6.33 16.99 -2.22
CA SER A 270 -5.58 17.69 -1.19
C SER A 270 -5.41 19.15 -1.57
N ILE A 271 -5.58 20.01 -0.59
CA ILE A 271 -5.37 21.45 -0.70
C ILE A 271 -4.33 21.83 0.34
N GLN A 272 -3.18 22.31 -0.11
CA GLN A 272 -2.16 22.89 0.74
C GLN A 272 -2.15 24.41 0.59
N ARG A 273 -2.29 25.13 1.69
CA ARG A 273 -2.18 26.60 1.72
C ARG A 273 -1.18 27.04 2.79
N GLY A 274 -0.02 27.48 2.33
CA GLY A 274 1.11 27.71 3.24
C GLY A 274 1.47 26.45 4.01
N ASN A 275 1.36 26.50 5.32
CA ASN A 275 1.70 25.39 6.21
C ASN A 275 0.52 24.43 6.50
N LEU A 276 -0.69 24.80 6.09
CA LEU A 276 -1.90 23.98 6.29
C LEU A 276 -2.13 23.07 5.10
N THR A 277 -2.36 21.80 5.36
CA THR A 277 -2.80 20.81 4.38
C THR A 277 -4.12 20.19 4.84
N VAL A 278 -5.09 20.11 3.95
CA VAL A 278 -6.34 19.37 4.15
C VAL A 278 -6.50 18.41 2.98
N GLY A 279 -6.75 17.15 3.26
CA GLY A 279 -6.88 16.15 2.21
C GLY A 279 -7.72 14.97 2.62
N GLY A 280 -8.12 14.20 1.63
CA GLY A 280 -8.87 12.97 1.82
C GLY A 280 -9.07 12.23 0.52
N SER A 281 -9.46 10.97 0.64
CA SER A 281 -9.63 10.07 -0.50
C SER A 281 -10.71 9.03 -0.25
N VAL A 282 -11.10 8.35 -1.32
CA VAL A 282 -12.09 7.27 -1.30
C VAL A 282 -11.68 6.17 -2.25
N ASN A 283 -11.93 4.92 -1.86
CA ASN A 283 -11.78 3.75 -2.71
C ASN A 283 -13.00 2.83 -2.58
N VAL A 284 -13.45 2.31 -3.70
CA VAL A 284 -14.58 1.37 -3.80
C VAL A 284 -14.07 0.08 -4.42
N VAL A 285 -14.23 -1.02 -3.70
CA VAL A 285 -13.94 -2.38 -4.20
C VAL A 285 -15.24 -3.06 -4.59
N ASN A 286 -15.34 -3.51 -5.82
CA ASN A 286 -16.46 -4.28 -6.34
C ASN A 286 -15.97 -5.66 -6.81
N THR A 287 -16.43 -6.71 -6.11
CA THR A 287 -16.10 -8.11 -6.38
C THR A 287 -17.17 -9.01 -5.75
N SER A 288 -17.03 -10.34 -5.81
CA SER A 288 -17.89 -11.24 -5.02
C SER A 288 -17.41 -11.34 -3.57
N ASP A 289 -18.32 -11.67 -2.66
CA ASP A 289 -17.98 -11.86 -1.23
C ASP A 289 -17.05 -13.06 -1.04
N GLU A 290 -17.16 -14.09 -1.89
CA GLU A 290 -16.29 -15.27 -1.87
C GLU A 290 -14.84 -14.92 -2.24
N ILE A 291 -14.65 -14.05 -3.23
CA ILE A 291 -13.32 -13.58 -3.62
C ILE A 291 -12.71 -12.79 -2.48
N GLY A 292 -13.46 -11.89 -1.87
CA GLY A 292 -13.00 -11.14 -0.71
C GLY A 292 -12.48 -12.03 0.42
N ARG A 293 -13.21 -13.09 0.78
CA ARG A 293 -12.78 -14.10 1.77
C ARG A 293 -11.45 -14.72 1.44
N HIS A 294 -11.23 -15.04 0.18
CA HIS A 294 -10.05 -15.77 -0.26
C HIS A 294 -8.78 -14.91 -0.22
N PHE A 295 -8.94 -13.58 -0.39
CA PHE A 295 -7.85 -12.60 -0.33
C PHE A 295 -7.53 -12.11 1.09
N ASN A 296 -8.34 -12.42 2.08
CA ASN A 296 -8.12 -12.01 3.47
C ASN A 296 -6.92 -12.73 4.16
N ILE A 297 -6.23 -13.57 3.44
CA ILE A 297 -5.05 -14.27 3.93
C ILE A 297 -3.87 -13.30 3.89
N GLY A 298 -3.42 -12.84 5.06
CA GLY A 298 -2.30 -11.91 5.20
C GLY A 298 -2.68 -10.45 5.48
N GLY A 299 -3.92 -10.18 5.94
CA GLY A 299 -4.33 -8.84 6.40
C GLY A 299 -4.65 -7.83 5.30
N ARG A 300 -4.52 -8.21 4.02
CA ARG A 300 -4.86 -7.37 2.87
C ARG A 300 -6.09 -7.94 2.19
N SER A 301 -7.26 -7.46 2.55
CA SER A 301 -8.49 -7.96 1.94
C SER A 301 -8.93 -7.10 0.75
N LEU A 302 -9.39 -7.80 -0.30
CA LEU A 302 -10.12 -7.19 -1.41
C LEU A 302 -11.63 -7.33 -1.19
N ALA A 303 -12.08 -7.06 0.01
CA ALA A 303 -13.48 -7.20 0.37
C ALA A 303 -14.33 -6.17 -0.37
N LYS A 304 -15.48 -6.62 -0.89
CA LYS A 304 -16.45 -5.70 -1.50
C LYS A 304 -16.88 -4.64 -0.50
N GLY A 305 -16.62 -3.37 -0.82
CA GLY A 305 -16.91 -2.30 0.13
C GLY A 305 -16.35 -0.96 -0.29
N VAL A 306 -16.34 -0.04 0.66
CA VAL A 306 -15.86 1.34 0.51
C VAL A 306 -14.91 1.64 1.66
N SER A 307 -13.78 2.26 1.35
CA SER A 307 -12.92 2.93 2.33
C SER A 307 -12.74 4.40 1.97
N TRP A 308 -12.59 5.22 2.97
CA TRP A 308 -12.34 6.64 2.81
C TRP A 308 -11.45 7.15 3.94
N ASP A 309 -10.66 8.16 3.66
CA ASP A 309 -9.86 8.87 4.64
C ASP A 309 -10.12 10.38 4.55
N PHE A 310 -9.78 11.06 5.62
CA PHE A 310 -9.76 12.50 5.72
C PHE A 310 -8.77 12.94 6.80
N GLY A 311 -8.11 14.07 6.59
CA GLY A 311 -7.20 14.61 7.58
C GLY A 311 -6.80 16.06 7.33
N VAL A 312 -6.19 16.61 8.38
CA VAL A 312 -5.63 17.96 8.42
C VAL A 312 -4.23 17.87 8.95
N GLY A 313 -3.27 18.51 8.28
CA GLY A 313 -1.88 18.63 8.69
C GLY A 313 -1.44 20.09 8.79
N TYR A 314 -0.53 20.39 9.71
CA TYR A 314 0.07 21.71 9.84
C TYR A 314 1.54 21.62 10.20
N ASN A 315 2.36 22.44 9.52
CA ASN A 315 3.80 22.50 9.70
C ASN A 315 4.20 23.78 10.43
N PHE A 316 4.78 23.64 11.63
CA PHE A 316 5.32 24.75 12.43
C PHE A 316 6.86 24.78 12.32
N GLY A 317 7.39 25.02 11.12
CA GLY A 317 8.83 24.92 10.87
C GLY A 317 9.32 23.46 11.00
N PRO A 318 10.13 23.12 12.01
CA PRO A 318 10.61 21.75 12.19
C PRO A 318 9.58 20.79 12.80
N LEU A 319 8.44 21.30 13.25
CA LEU A 319 7.36 20.51 13.85
C LEU A 319 6.25 20.27 12.82
N GLU A 320 6.00 19.01 12.48
CA GLU A 320 4.86 18.56 11.67
C GLU A 320 3.79 17.97 12.58
N THR A 321 2.53 18.27 12.28
CA THR A 321 1.38 17.74 13.01
C THR A 321 0.32 17.27 12.05
N SER A 322 -0.38 16.21 12.40
CA SER A 322 -1.58 15.77 11.65
C SER A 322 -2.66 15.21 12.57
N MET A 323 -3.89 15.35 12.12
CA MET A 323 -5.03 14.62 12.63
C MET A 323 -5.74 13.99 11.44
N SER A 324 -5.80 12.67 11.40
CA SER A 324 -6.30 11.94 10.25
C SER A 324 -7.09 10.72 10.67
N MET A 325 -8.05 10.33 9.84
CA MET A 325 -8.91 9.18 10.07
C MET A 325 -9.13 8.41 8.78
N ILE A 326 -9.17 7.08 8.87
CA ILE A 326 -9.65 6.18 7.81
C ILE A 326 -10.82 5.35 8.34
N GLN A 327 -11.79 5.09 7.49
CA GLN A 327 -12.84 4.12 7.73
C GLN A 327 -13.02 3.21 6.52
N SER A 328 -13.11 1.89 6.76
CA SER A 328 -13.50 0.89 5.79
C SER A 328 -14.82 0.25 6.20
N ARG A 329 -15.73 0.10 5.24
CA ARG A 329 -17.00 -0.62 5.37
C ARG A 329 -17.06 -1.68 4.30
N ALA A 330 -16.72 -2.91 4.67
CA ALA A 330 -16.64 -4.04 3.77
C ALA A 330 -17.71 -5.10 4.06
N ASN A 331 -18.15 -5.82 3.05
CA ASN A 331 -19.10 -6.91 3.25
C ASN A 331 -18.46 -8.00 4.11
N SER A 332 -19.15 -8.36 5.20
CA SER A 332 -18.68 -9.38 6.13
C SER A 332 -18.54 -10.74 5.43
N PHE A 333 -17.47 -11.44 5.78
CA PHE A 333 -17.24 -12.79 5.27
C PHE A 333 -18.10 -13.84 5.96
N PHE A 334 -18.62 -13.54 7.14
CA PHE A 334 -19.43 -14.47 7.94
C PHE A 334 -20.92 -14.20 7.86
N GLU A 335 -21.30 -12.92 7.78
CA GLU A 335 -22.69 -12.49 7.88
C GLU A 335 -23.17 -11.90 6.56
N LYS A 336 -23.87 -12.71 5.77
CA LYS A 336 -24.40 -12.29 4.46
C LYS A 336 -25.29 -11.04 4.61
N GLY A 337 -24.98 -10.04 3.79
CA GLY A 337 -25.73 -8.77 3.76
C GLY A 337 -25.37 -7.78 4.86
N LYS A 338 -24.49 -8.13 5.79
CA LYS A 338 -23.95 -7.23 6.80
C LYS A 338 -22.55 -6.77 6.45
N LYS A 339 -22.02 -5.81 7.20
CA LYS A 339 -20.70 -5.20 6.97
C LYS A 339 -19.87 -5.20 8.22
N ASP A 340 -18.59 -5.51 8.04
CA ASP A 340 -17.54 -5.22 9.02
C ASP A 340 -17.12 -3.76 8.86
N VAL A 341 -16.89 -3.08 9.97
CA VAL A 341 -16.52 -1.65 9.98
C VAL A 341 -15.20 -1.49 10.72
N TYR A 342 -14.18 -1.10 9.97
CA TYR A 342 -12.88 -0.70 10.50
C TYR A 342 -12.81 0.81 10.60
N THR A 343 -12.24 1.33 11.69
CA THR A 343 -11.96 2.76 11.86
C THR A 343 -10.62 2.92 12.57
N LEU A 344 -9.78 3.79 12.05
CA LEU A 344 -8.54 4.23 12.68
C LEU A 344 -8.51 5.76 12.65
N GLY A 345 -8.34 6.37 13.82
CA GLY A 345 -8.07 7.81 13.95
C GLY A 345 -6.75 8.03 14.65
N LEU A 346 -5.90 8.88 14.08
CA LEU A 346 -4.57 9.21 14.58
C LEU A 346 -4.39 10.72 14.73
N LEU A 347 -3.75 11.11 15.84
CA LEU A 347 -3.15 12.41 16.04
C LEU A 347 -1.64 12.21 16.13
N ALA A 348 -0.88 12.84 15.27
CA ALA A 348 0.55 12.67 15.18
C ALA A 348 1.29 14.00 15.27
N VAL A 349 2.47 13.93 15.88
CA VAL A 349 3.42 15.05 16.01
C VAL A 349 4.82 14.52 15.70
N ARG A 350 5.53 15.15 14.78
CA ARG A 350 6.90 14.84 14.41
C ARG A 350 7.77 16.08 14.51
N TYR A 351 8.89 15.97 15.19
CA TYR A 351 9.87 17.05 15.29
C TYR A 351 11.16 16.63 14.58
N HIS A 352 11.56 17.40 13.59
CA HIS A 352 12.82 17.23 12.85
C HIS A 352 13.97 17.90 13.60
N ILE A 353 14.83 17.09 14.22
CA ILE A 353 16.04 17.58 14.91
C ILE A 353 17.08 18.01 13.87
N THR A 354 17.23 17.19 12.81
CA THR A 354 18.06 17.45 11.64
C THR A 354 17.34 16.90 10.38
N LYS A 355 17.95 17.07 9.19
CA LYS A 355 17.42 16.47 7.96
C LYS A 355 17.29 14.94 8.00
N GLY A 356 18.14 14.27 8.79
CA GLY A 356 18.16 12.81 8.89
C GLY A 356 17.69 12.26 10.24
N LEU A 357 17.33 13.11 11.22
CA LEU A 357 16.92 12.65 12.55
C LEU A 357 15.64 13.34 12.98
N SER A 358 14.63 12.56 13.31
CA SER A 358 13.37 13.05 13.86
C SER A 358 12.89 12.19 15.03
N VAL A 359 12.15 12.83 15.93
CA VAL A 359 11.38 12.18 17.00
C VAL A 359 9.91 12.40 16.74
N TYR A 360 9.08 11.47 17.18
CA TYR A 360 7.64 11.59 16.98
C TYR A 360 6.86 10.98 18.14
N GLY A 361 5.62 11.42 18.27
CA GLY A 361 4.60 10.83 19.13
C GLY A 361 3.28 10.76 18.39
N GLU A 362 2.58 9.67 18.57
CA GLU A 362 1.26 9.45 17.98
C GLU A 362 0.31 8.91 19.03
N GLY A 363 -0.94 9.32 18.97
CA GLY A 363 -1.99 8.77 19.77
C GLY A 363 -3.26 8.61 18.94
N GLY A 364 -4.05 7.59 19.23
CA GLY A 364 -5.24 7.36 18.45
C GLY A 364 -6.13 6.25 19.00
N TYR A 365 -7.07 5.89 18.17
CA TYR A 365 -8.02 4.83 18.46
C TYR A 365 -8.27 3.99 17.21
N ILE A 366 -8.18 2.68 17.36
CA ILE A 366 -8.46 1.69 16.33
C ILE A 366 -9.65 0.84 16.74
N ASN A 367 -10.54 0.54 15.80
CA ASN A 367 -11.75 -0.23 16.05
C ASN A 367 -12.02 -1.20 14.90
N PHE A 368 -12.19 -2.48 15.22
CA PHE A 368 -12.63 -3.55 14.34
C PHE A 368 -14.00 -4.03 14.81
N ASN A 369 -15.06 -3.44 14.28
CA ASN A 369 -16.44 -3.79 14.61
C ASN A 369 -16.99 -4.83 13.62
N SER A 370 -17.00 -6.08 14.01
CA SER A 370 -17.48 -7.19 13.20
C SER A 370 -19.00 -7.26 13.13
N ALA A 371 -19.52 -7.59 11.97
CA ALA A 371 -20.94 -7.89 11.77
C ALA A 371 -21.43 -9.10 12.57
N ARG A 372 -20.54 -9.95 13.04
CA ARG A 372 -20.86 -11.19 13.77
C ARG A 372 -21.39 -10.96 15.18
N GLN A 373 -21.32 -9.75 15.71
CA GLN A 373 -21.84 -9.37 17.03
C GLN A 373 -21.38 -10.30 18.18
N ASP A 374 -20.17 -10.81 18.08
CA ASP A 374 -19.53 -11.66 19.08
C ASP A 374 -18.20 -10.98 19.45
N ASP A 375 -17.95 -10.77 20.73
CA ASP A 375 -16.76 -10.07 21.23
C ASP A 375 -15.46 -10.73 20.76
N ASP A 376 -15.49 -12.05 20.53
CA ASP A 376 -14.34 -12.80 20.02
C ASP A 376 -13.96 -12.43 18.54
N TYR A 377 -14.81 -11.68 17.82
CA TYR A 377 -14.60 -11.25 16.43
C TYR A 377 -14.56 -9.73 16.26
N SER A 378 -14.61 -8.99 17.34
CA SER A 378 -14.48 -7.53 17.36
C SER A 378 -13.35 -7.13 18.30
N ASN A 379 -12.61 -6.09 17.95
CA ASN A 379 -11.53 -5.59 18.79
C ASN A 379 -11.41 -4.08 18.66
N ASP A 380 -11.05 -3.43 19.75
CA ASP A 380 -10.77 -2.01 19.74
C ASP A 380 -9.73 -1.65 20.80
N SER A 381 -9.01 -0.57 20.57
CA SER A 381 -7.97 -0.12 21.48
C SER A 381 -7.65 1.36 21.31
N PRO A 382 -7.50 2.11 22.40
CA PRO A 382 -6.64 3.27 22.37
C PRO A 382 -5.21 2.82 22.13
N LEU A 383 -4.45 3.57 21.35
CA LEU A 383 -3.06 3.31 21.08
C LEU A 383 -2.22 4.59 21.22
N PHE A 384 -0.97 4.39 21.58
CA PHE A 384 0.00 5.47 21.66
C PHE A 384 1.37 4.94 21.25
N THR A 385 2.11 5.72 20.49
CA THR A 385 3.50 5.44 20.13
C THR A 385 4.39 6.65 20.36
N ILE A 386 5.63 6.38 20.69
CA ILE A 386 6.71 7.37 20.73
C ILE A 386 7.96 6.75 20.12
N GLY A 387 8.67 7.47 19.28
CA GLY A 387 9.80 6.89 18.59
C GLY A 387 10.77 7.88 17.99
N VAL A 388 11.80 7.32 17.40
CA VAL A 388 12.86 8.03 16.70
C VAL A 388 13.06 7.40 15.33
N THR A 389 13.22 8.25 14.30
CA THR A 389 13.55 7.83 12.95
C THR A 389 14.87 8.46 12.53
N VAL A 390 15.80 7.62 12.06
CA VAL A 390 17.03 8.04 11.39
C VAL A 390 16.85 7.78 9.88
N ARG A 391 17.16 8.78 9.05
CA ARG A 391 17.21 8.68 7.58
C ARG A 391 18.62 8.99 7.10
N PHE A 392 19.13 8.26 6.14
CA PHE A 392 20.47 8.38 5.58
C PHE A 392 20.50 8.23 4.06
#